data_b48a77da19daf2feb2c7b39b6a2aeaaf
#
_entry.id   b48a77da19daf2feb2c7b39b6a2aeaaf
#
_cell.length_a   1.000
_cell.length_b   1.000
_cell.length_c   1.000
_cell.angle_alpha   90.00
_cell.angle_beta   90.00
_cell.angle_gamma   90.00
#
_symmetry.space_group_name_H-M   'P 1'
#
loop_
_entity.id
_entity.type
_entity.pdbx_description
1 polymer ?
#
loop_
_entity_poly.entity_id
_entity_poly.type
_entity_poly.pdbx_seq_one_letter_code
_entity_poly.pdbx_strand_id
1 'polypeptide(L)'
;SDVYKRQDGHTVAMTGDGVNDVLALKEADCSIAMASGSDVACQVSHIVLLDSNFASMPSVVAEGRRVINNIERSASLYLVKNFFSFFLAFFTLFATLPYPFSPAQLTLVSAVTIGIPSFILAMEPNESLVKGKFLRNVLFRALPAAMTDLAMVVGILLFYIAFQLDDTAMITICTGVMGIVGLMMVHRTCQPYNTIRKVMIVVLSVLFVLSLIHISEPTRH
;
A
#
# COMPACT_ATOMS: atom_id res chain seq x y z
N SER A 1 -27.48 -27.14 7.35
CA SER A 1 -27.74 -25.67 7.31
C SER A 1 -26.70 -24.91 6.54
N ASP A 2 -25.42 -25.34 6.50
CA ASP A 2 -24.30 -24.59 5.90
C ASP A 2 -24.29 -24.65 4.36
N VAL A 3 -24.77 -25.76 3.78
CA VAL A 3 -24.95 -25.90 2.33
C VAL A 3 -25.96 -24.88 1.78
N TYR A 4 -27.04 -24.61 2.52
CA TYR A 4 -28.02 -23.60 2.11
C TYR A 4 -27.46 -22.17 2.14
N LYS A 5 -26.64 -21.83 3.15
CA LYS A 5 -26.02 -20.50 3.25
C LYS A 5 -25.07 -20.22 2.09
N ARG A 6 -24.33 -21.22 1.63
CA ARG A 6 -23.44 -21.10 0.48
C ARG A 6 -24.23 -20.93 -0.82
N GLN A 7 -25.36 -21.65 -0.96
CA GLN A 7 -26.26 -21.49 -2.11
C GLN A 7 -26.87 -20.09 -2.18
N ASP A 8 -27.06 -19.44 -1.03
CA ASP A 8 -27.51 -18.04 -0.94
C ASP A 8 -26.39 -17.01 -1.19
N GLY A 9 -25.19 -17.45 -1.58
CA GLY A 9 -24.07 -16.58 -1.91
C GLY A 9 -23.26 -16.06 -0.70
N HIS A 10 -23.45 -16.65 0.47
CA HIS A 10 -22.65 -16.33 1.67
C HIS A 10 -21.30 -17.07 1.65
N THR A 11 -20.25 -16.40 2.13
CA THR A 11 -18.96 -17.03 2.42
C THR A 11 -19.07 -17.83 3.73
N VAL A 12 -18.77 -19.11 3.68
CA VAL A 12 -18.95 -20.03 4.80
C VAL A 12 -17.60 -20.50 5.32
N ALA A 13 -17.39 -20.35 6.64
CA ALA A 13 -16.28 -20.97 7.36
C ALA A 13 -16.79 -22.24 8.07
N MET A 14 -15.99 -23.31 7.99
CA MET A 14 -16.28 -24.57 8.67
C MET A 14 -15.13 -24.97 9.58
N THR A 15 -15.49 -25.42 10.78
CA THR A 15 -14.56 -26.01 11.73
C THR A 15 -14.84 -27.50 11.87
N GLY A 16 -13.81 -28.32 11.82
CA GLY A 16 -13.91 -29.77 12.00
C GLY A 16 -12.59 -30.36 12.54
N ASP A 17 -12.68 -31.49 13.21
CA ASP A 17 -11.53 -32.19 13.82
C ASP A 17 -11.46 -33.66 13.42
N GLY A 18 -12.53 -34.19 12.82
CA GLY A 18 -12.66 -35.60 12.47
C GLY A 18 -12.42 -35.92 10.99
N VAL A 19 -12.17 -37.20 10.72
CA VAL A 19 -12.07 -37.72 9.34
C VAL A 19 -13.40 -37.57 8.58
N ASN A 20 -14.52 -37.58 9.30
CA ASN A 20 -15.86 -37.41 8.72
C ASN A 20 -16.11 -35.98 8.19
N ASP A 21 -15.35 -35.01 8.70
CA ASP A 21 -15.49 -33.59 8.33
C ASP A 21 -14.72 -33.21 7.07
N VAL A 22 -13.84 -34.11 6.58
CA VAL A 22 -12.90 -33.84 5.49
C VAL A 22 -13.59 -33.31 4.23
N LEU A 23 -14.71 -33.90 3.84
CA LEU A 23 -15.45 -33.48 2.65
C LEU A 23 -16.03 -32.08 2.85
N ALA A 24 -16.59 -31.79 4.01
CA ALA A 24 -17.16 -30.50 4.33
C ALA A 24 -16.08 -29.41 4.51
N LEU A 25 -14.93 -29.76 5.06
CA LEU A 25 -13.76 -28.88 5.16
C LEU A 25 -13.21 -28.49 3.78
N LYS A 26 -13.18 -29.43 2.82
CA LYS A 26 -12.77 -29.16 1.44
C LYS A 26 -13.74 -28.26 0.68
N GLU A 27 -15.03 -28.40 0.95
CA GLU A 27 -16.07 -27.62 0.31
C GLU A 27 -16.26 -26.23 0.90
N ALA A 28 -15.78 -25.98 2.11
CA ALA A 28 -15.89 -24.69 2.77
C ALA A 28 -14.99 -23.62 2.11
N ASP A 29 -15.46 -22.36 2.09
CA ASP A 29 -14.65 -21.24 1.60
C ASP A 29 -13.46 -20.95 2.53
N CYS A 30 -13.60 -21.22 3.84
CA CYS A 30 -12.53 -21.21 4.83
C CYS A 30 -12.71 -22.40 5.76
N SER A 31 -11.73 -23.30 5.81
CA SER A 31 -11.75 -24.47 6.68
C SER A 31 -10.73 -24.35 7.80
N ILE A 32 -11.15 -24.78 9.00
CA ILE A 32 -10.37 -24.65 10.23
C ILE A 32 -10.34 -26.03 10.91
N ALA A 33 -9.14 -26.54 11.19
CA ALA A 33 -8.96 -27.78 11.97
C ALA A 33 -8.31 -27.48 13.31
N MET A 34 -8.51 -28.41 14.25
CA MET A 34 -7.80 -28.44 15.53
C MET A 34 -6.55 -29.32 15.39
N ALA A 35 -5.42 -28.90 15.94
CA ALA A 35 -4.19 -29.71 15.88
C ALA A 35 -4.33 -31.06 16.61
N SER A 36 -5.21 -31.15 17.61
CA SER A 36 -5.56 -32.41 18.30
C SER A 36 -6.47 -33.32 17.49
N GLY A 37 -6.98 -32.86 16.35
CA GLY A 37 -7.88 -33.63 15.48
C GLY A 37 -7.14 -34.62 14.59
N SER A 38 -7.82 -35.11 13.57
CA SER A 38 -7.26 -36.05 12.60
C SER A 38 -6.24 -35.37 11.70
N ASP A 39 -5.11 -36.04 11.42
CA ASP A 39 -4.06 -35.55 10.49
C ASP A 39 -4.67 -35.22 9.12
N VAL A 40 -5.65 -35.98 8.66
CA VAL A 40 -6.30 -35.74 7.37
C VAL A 40 -7.12 -34.44 7.40
N ALA A 41 -7.81 -34.14 8.50
CA ALA A 41 -8.53 -32.88 8.67
C ALA A 41 -7.54 -31.71 8.67
N CYS A 42 -6.43 -31.83 9.38
CA CYS A 42 -5.37 -30.81 9.40
C CYS A 42 -4.77 -30.55 8.01
N GLN A 43 -4.52 -31.60 7.22
CA GLN A 43 -3.92 -31.48 5.88
C GLN A 43 -4.84 -30.82 4.84
N VAL A 44 -6.17 -30.96 5.00
CA VAL A 44 -7.14 -30.40 4.04
C VAL A 44 -7.65 -29.03 4.43
N SER A 45 -7.35 -28.57 5.65
CA SER A 45 -7.85 -27.31 6.18
C SER A 45 -6.95 -26.14 5.81
N HIS A 46 -7.55 -24.97 5.60
CA HIS A 46 -6.84 -23.72 5.31
C HIS A 46 -6.09 -23.19 6.55
N ILE A 47 -6.63 -23.42 7.74
CA ILE A 47 -6.09 -22.96 9.02
C ILE A 47 -6.07 -24.15 9.99
N VAL A 48 -4.97 -24.30 10.75
CA VAL A 48 -4.88 -25.27 11.86
C VAL A 48 -4.62 -24.50 13.15
N LEU A 49 -5.51 -24.68 14.15
CA LEU A 49 -5.34 -24.09 15.48
C LEU A 49 -4.43 -25.00 16.31
N LEU A 50 -3.19 -24.55 16.53
CA LEU A 50 -2.17 -25.33 17.21
C LEU A 50 -2.47 -25.56 18.69
N ASP A 51 -3.14 -24.61 19.33
CA ASP A 51 -3.62 -24.73 20.71
C ASP A 51 -4.91 -25.55 20.85
N SER A 52 -5.47 -26.01 19.73
CA SER A 52 -6.73 -26.73 19.64
C SER A 52 -7.90 -26.05 20.38
N ASN A 53 -7.84 -24.73 20.48
CA ASN A 53 -8.82 -23.91 21.20
C ASN A 53 -9.53 -22.95 20.24
N PHE A 54 -10.82 -23.16 20.02
CA PHE A 54 -11.64 -22.28 19.18
C PHE A 54 -11.73 -20.85 19.71
N ALA A 55 -11.50 -20.63 21.01
CA ALA A 55 -11.48 -19.29 21.60
C ALA A 55 -10.36 -18.39 21.07
N SER A 56 -9.35 -18.96 20.35
CA SER A 56 -8.30 -18.22 19.65
C SER A 56 -8.77 -17.58 18.34
N MET A 57 -9.93 -17.98 17.79
CA MET A 57 -10.45 -17.46 16.51
C MET A 57 -10.62 -15.95 16.44
N PRO A 58 -11.11 -15.24 17.48
CA PRO A 58 -11.17 -13.79 17.44
C PRO A 58 -9.80 -13.15 17.18
N SER A 59 -8.73 -13.69 17.78
CA SER A 59 -7.35 -13.21 17.56
C SER A 59 -6.88 -13.47 16.13
N VAL A 60 -7.20 -14.63 15.56
CA VAL A 60 -6.89 -14.97 14.15
C VAL A 60 -7.60 -13.99 13.20
N VAL A 61 -8.87 -13.69 13.46
CA VAL A 61 -9.64 -12.73 12.66
C VAL A 61 -9.07 -11.30 12.80
N ALA A 62 -8.68 -10.89 14.01
CA ALA A 62 -8.07 -9.59 14.27
C ALA A 62 -6.75 -9.46 13.50
N GLU A 63 -5.90 -10.49 13.53
CA GLU A 63 -4.64 -10.53 12.78
C GLU A 63 -4.87 -10.50 11.26
N GLY A 64 -5.83 -11.26 10.75
CA GLY A 64 -6.21 -11.22 9.34
C GLY A 64 -6.65 -9.81 8.90
N ARG A 65 -7.44 -9.11 9.71
CA ARG A 65 -7.82 -7.72 9.46
C ARG A 65 -6.63 -6.79 9.47
N ARG A 66 -5.71 -6.95 10.42
CA ARG A 66 -4.47 -6.19 10.50
C ARG A 66 -3.65 -6.33 9.23
N VAL A 67 -3.43 -7.55 8.78
CA VAL A 67 -2.65 -7.84 7.57
C VAL A 67 -3.29 -7.22 6.33
N ILE A 68 -4.59 -7.43 6.10
CA ILE A 68 -5.30 -6.89 4.93
C ILE A 68 -5.27 -5.36 4.93
N ASN A 69 -5.59 -4.72 6.06
CA ASN A 69 -5.59 -3.26 6.17
C ASN A 69 -4.20 -2.65 5.93
N ASN A 70 -3.15 -3.29 6.45
CA ASN A 70 -1.78 -2.81 6.29
C ASN A 70 -1.29 -3.01 4.86
N ILE A 71 -1.59 -4.15 4.24
CA ILE A 71 -1.27 -4.39 2.81
C ILE A 71 -2.03 -3.39 1.93
N GLU A 72 -3.31 -3.10 2.20
CA GLU A 72 -4.09 -2.13 1.43
C GLU A 72 -3.47 -0.73 1.47
N ARG A 73 -3.00 -0.30 2.66
CA ARG A 73 -2.30 0.98 2.83
C ARG A 73 -0.99 1.04 2.06
N SER A 74 -0.13 0.04 2.26
CA SER A 74 1.16 -0.04 1.59
C SER A 74 1.01 -0.14 0.07
N ALA A 75 0.13 -1.01 -0.42
CA ALA A 75 -0.16 -1.15 -1.84
C ALA A 75 -0.64 0.16 -2.47
N SER A 76 -1.45 0.94 -1.75
CA SER A 76 -1.90 2.25 -2.24
C SER A 76 -0.72 3.20 -2.46
N LEU A 77 0.24 3.26 -1.53
CA LEU A 77 1.43 4.11 -1.66
C LEU A 77 2.33 3.67 -2.82
N TYR A 78 2.58 2.35 -2.97
CA TYR A 78 3.38 1.81 -4.07
C TYR A 78 2.73 2.06 -5.44
N LEU A 79 1.42 1.89 -5.55
CA LEU A 79 0.71 2.04 -6.81
C LEU A 79 0.66 3.50 -7.29
N VAL A 80 0.65 4.50 -6.40
CA VAL A 80 0.78 5.91 -6.81
C VAL A 80 2.04 6.10 -7.66
N LYS A 81 3.19 5.66 -7.15
CA LYS A 81 4.46 5.77 -7.88
C LYS A 81 4.46 5.00 -9.19
N ASN A 82 3.96 3.76 -9.17
CA ASN A 82 3.99 2.91 -10.37
C ASN A 82 3.10 3.49 -11.47
N PHE A 83 1.90 3.95 -11.16
CA PHE A 83 1.03 4.61 -12.12
C PHE A 83 1.62 5.91 -12.63
N PHE A 84 2.12 6.75 -11.72
CA PHE A 84 2.80 7.98 -12.10
C PHE A 84 3.95 7.72 -13.07
N SER A 85 4.87 6.82 -12.71
CA SER A 85 6.04 6.50 -13.54
C SER A 85 5.64 5.92 -14.90
N PHE A 86 4.63 5.06 -14.93
CA PHE A 86 4.11 4.48 -16.17
C PHE A 86 3.53 5.56 -17.09
N PHE A 87 2.63 6.38 -16.59
CA PHE A 87 2.00 7.44 -17.38
C PHE A 87 2.99 8.52 -17.80
N LEU A 88 3.93 8.88 -16.93
CA LEU A 88 4.97 9.85 -17.26
C LEU A 88 5.90 9.32 -18.36
N ALA A 89 6.37 8.08 -18.24
CA ALA A 89 7.22 7.47 -19.26
C ALA A 89 6.49 7.38 -20.60
N PHE A 90 5.22 7.01 -20.59
CA PHE A 90 4.40 7.00 -21.79
C PHE A 90 4.26 8.41 -22.39
N PHE A 91 3.96 9.42 -21.56
CA PHE A 91 3.84 10.80 -22.00
C PHE A 91 5.14 11.34 -22.59
N THR A 92 6.28 11.18 -21.91
CA THR A 92 7.59 11.69 -22.38
C THR A 92 8.05 11.00 -23.66
N LEU A 93 7.72 9.71 -23.85
CA LEU A 93 8.03 8.98 -25.07
C LEU A 93 7.32 9.58 -26.29
N PHE A 94 6.02 9.87 -26.17
CA PHE A 94 5.22 10.43 -27.27
C PHE A 94 5.46 11.92 -27.50
N ALA A 95 5.71 12.67 -26.42
CA ALA A 95 5.96 14.11 -26.50
C ALA A 95 7.43 14.43 -26.85
N THR A 96 8.30 13.45 -26.94
CA THR A 96 9.77 13.62 -27.17
C THR A 96 10.44 14.56 -26.17
N LEU A 97 9.95 14.57 -24.93
CA LEU A 97 10.45 15.41 -23.86
C LEU A 97 11.48 14.67 -22.99
N PRO A 98 12.43 15.40 -22.37
CA PRO A 98 13.36 14.78 -21.45
C PRO A 98 12.61 14.23 -20.21
N TYR A 99 13.07 13.11 -19.67
CA TYR A 99 12.54 12.56 -18.44
C TYR A 99 13.01 13.40 -17.25
N PRO A 100 12.09 13.99 -16.45
CA PRO A 100 12.44 15.08 -15.50
C PRO A 100 12.99 14.61 -14.16
N PHE A 101 13.45 13.37 -14.04
CA PHE A 101 13.97 12.82 -12.80
C PHE A 101 15.25 12.02 -13.00
N SER A 102 16.18 12.17 -12.05
CA SER A 102 17.30 11.23 -11.93
C SER A 102 16.93 10.01 -11.06
N PRO A 103 17.57 8.85 -11.25
CA PRO A 103 17.34 7.67 -10.42
C PRO A 103 17.56 7.91 -8.93
N ALA A 104 18.55 8.73 -8.57
CA ALA A 104 18.83 9.07 -7.17
C ALA A 104 17.68 9.83 -6.50
N GLN A 105 17.10 10.81 -7.20
CA GLN A 105 15.98 11.61 -6.70
C GLN A 105 14.71 10.76 -6.56
N LEU A 106 14.42 9.89 -7.53
CA LEU A 106 13.29 8.95 -7.44
C LEU A 106 13.46 7.98 -6.28
N THR A 107 14.69 7.53 -6.01
CA THR A 107 14.97 6.66 -4.86
C THR A 107 14.72 7.37 -3.55
N LEU A 108 15.21 8.62 -3.42
CA LEU A 108 15.00 9.43 -2.22
C LEU A 108 13.52 9.69 -1.94
N VAL A 109 12.80 10.21 -2.94
CA VAL A 109 11.36 10.47 -2.80
C VAL A 109 10.63 9.18 -2.42
N SER A 110 10.97 8.06 -3.06
CA SER A 110 10.36 6.75 -2.76
C SER A 110 10.66 6.27 -1.35
N ALA A 111 11.88 6.47 -0.85
CA ALA A 111 12.23 6.09 0.51
C ALA A 111 11.40 6.86 1.54
N VAL A 112 11.24 8.17 1.36
CA VAL A 112 10.54 9.07 2.28
C VAL A 112 9.01 8.92 2.17
N THR A 113 8.47 8.77 0.97
CA THR A 113 7.01 8.78 0.75
C THR A 113 6.38 7.39 0.70
N ILE A 114 7.16 6.33 0.50
CA ILE A 114 6.67 4.95 0.36
C ILE A 114 7.36 4.02 1.34
N GLY A 115 8.68 3.87 1.26
CA GLY A 115 9.42 2.83 1.98
C GLY A 115 9.26 2.94 3.50
N ILE A 116 9.68 4.05 4.08
CA ILE A 116 9.61 4.28 5.53
C ILE A 116 8.15 4.28 6.03
N PRO A 117 7.21 5.02 5.41
CA PRO A 117 5.82 5.00 5.85
C PRO A 117 5.19 3.61 5.77
N SER A 118 5.40 2.88 4.69
CA SER A 118 4.84 1.53 4.52
C SER A 118 5.34 0.57 5.59
N PHE A 119 6.64 0.63 5.94
CA PHE A 119 7.22 -0.21 6.96
C PHE A 119 6.63 0.10 8.35
N ILE A 120 6.58 1.38 8.74
CA ILE A 120 6.04 1.79 10.04
C ILE A 120 4.55 1.44 10.15
N LEU A 121 3.77 1.72 9.09
CA LEU A 121 2.33 1.41 9.07
C LEU A 121 2.05 -0.09 9.07
N ALA A 122 2.93 -0.93 8.49
CA ALA A 122 2.79 -2.37 8.51
C ALA A 122 2.97 -2.97 9.91
N MET A 123 3.73 -2.31 10.77
CA MET A 123 3.95 -2.76 12.16
C MET A 123 2.82 -2.37 13.11
N GLU A 124 1.96 -1.43 12.71
CA GLU A 124 0.87 -0.97 13.58
C GLU A 124 -0.30 -1.97 13.60
N PRO A 125 -0.91 -2.18 14.80
CA PRO A 125 -2.16 -2.92 14.89
C PRO A 125 -3.29 -2.13 14.22
N ASN A 126 -4.00 -2.77 13.28
CA ASN A 126 -5.16 -2.20 12.60
C ASN A 126 -6.23 -3.26 12.40
N GLU A 127 -7.04 -3.44 13.41
CA GLU A 127 -8.09 -4.46 13.47
C GLU A 127 -9.45 -3.95 12.96
N SER A 128 -9.49 -2.77 12.33
CA SER A 128 -10.73 -2.19 11.81
C SER A 128 -11.36 -3.12 10.76
N LEU A 129 -12.69 -3.09 10.68
CA LEU A 129 -13.43 -3.90 9.71
C LEU A 129 -12.97 -3.58 8.29
N VAL A 130 -12.55 -4.62 7.56
CA VAL A 130 -12.24 -4.53 6.14
C VAL A 130 -13.55 -4.27 5.38
N LYS A 131 -13.61 -3.16 4.65
CA LYS A 131 -14.80 -2.75 3.89
C LYS A 131 -14.50 -2.71 2.39
N GLY A 132 -15.43 -3.25 1.61
CA GLY A 132 -15.32 -3.21 0.14
C GLY A 132 -14.35 -4.24 -0.44
N LYS A 133 -13.99 -4.04 -1.70
CA LYS A 133 -13.06 -4.91 -2.43
C LYS A 133 -11.66 -4.31 -2.36
N PHE A 134 -10.67 -5.08 -1.94
CA PHE A 134 -9.27 -4.68 -1.81
C PHE A 134 -8.75 -3.90 -3.02
N LEU A 135 -8.82 -4.48 -4.21
CA LEU A 135 -8.30 -3.88 -5.43
C LEU A 135 -8.98 -2.53 -5.75
N ARG A 136 -10.30 -2.47 -5.59
CA ARG A 136 -11.05 -1.22 -5.80
C ARG A 136 -10.60 -0.11 -4.85
N ASN A 137 -10.47 -0.43 -3.57
CA ASN A 137 -10.05 0.54 -2.56
C ASN A 137 -8.65 1.08 -2.86
N VAL A 138 -7.71 0.19 -3.21
CA VAL A 138 -6.33 0.56 -3.55
C VAL A 138 -6.29 1.44 -4.80
N LEU A 139 -7.00 1.07 -5.87
CA LEU A 139 -7.04 1.83 -7.12
C LEU A 139 -7.66 3.22 -6.93
N PHE A 140 -8.81 3.31 -6.25
CA PHE A 140 -9.46 4.60 -6.00
C PHE A 140 -8.68 5.54 -5.09
N ARG A 141 -7.75 5.01 -4.28
CA ARG A 141 -6.81 5.82 -3.50
C ARG A 141 -5.59 6.23 -4.31
N ALA A 142 -5.04 5.33 -5.12
CA ALA A 142 -3.78 5.55 -5.83
C ALA A 142 -3.94 6.37 -7.12
N LEU A 143 -4.96 6.11 -7.92
CA LEU A 143 -5.15 6.79 -9.21
C LEU A 143 -5.26 8.30 -9.12
N PRO A 144 -6.09 8.90 -8.23
CA PRO A 144 -6.20 10.35 -8.14
C PRO A 144 -4.86 11.02 -7.79
N ALA A 145 -4.10 10.42 -6.87
CA ALA A 145 -2.78 10.93 -6.48
C ALA A 145 -1.79 10.86 -7.65
N ALA A 146 -1.72 9.71 -8.33
CA ALA A 146 -0.85 9.53 -9.50
C ALA A 146 -1.19 10.49 -10.64
N MET A 147 -2.48 10.73 -10.90
CA MET A 147 -2.93 11.68 -11.91
C MET A 147 -2.63 13.13 -11.53
N THR A 148 -2.70 13.47 -10.25
CA THR A 148 -2.30 14.79 -9.75
C THR A 148 -0.79 15.00 -9.94
N ASP A 149 0.03 14.03 -9.55
CA ASP A 149 1.48 14.07 -9.79
C ASP A 149 1.79 14.25 -11.28
N LEU A 150 1.15 13.46 -12.13
CA LEU A 150 1.33 13.54 -13.57
C LEU A 150 0.98 14.92 -14.12
N ALA A 151 -0.19 15.45 -13.76
CA ALA A 151 -0.65 16.77 -14.23
C ALA A 151 0.29 17.89 -13.79
N MET A 152 0.78 17.84 -12.56
CA MET A 152 1.72 18.83 -12.03
C MET A 152 3.08 18.76 -12.74
N VAL A 153 3.64 17.56 -12.92
CA VAL A 153 4.94 17.38 -13.60
C VAL A 153 4.84 17.75 -15.08
N VAL A 154 3.77 17.37 -15.77
CA VAL A 154 3.53 17.80 -17.16
C VAL A 154 3.40 19.30 -17.26
N GLY A 155 2.68 19.95 -16.33
CA GLY A 155 2.60 21.41 -16.26
C GLY A 155 3.97 22.08 -16.10
N ILE A 156 4.83 21.52 -15.24
CA ILE A 156 6.20 22.03 -15.05
C ILE A 156 7.05 21.83 -16.32
N LEU A 157 6.93 20.69 -16.99
CA LEU A 157 7.61 20.45 -18.27
C LEU A 157 7.19 21.43 -19.36
N LEU A 158 5.90 21.73 -19.48
CA LEU A 158 5.41 22.74 -20.40
C LEU A 158 5.93 24.14 -20.06
N PHE A 159 5.98 24.48 -18.76
CA PHE A 159 6.54 25.74 -18.30
C PHE A 159 8.05 25.82 -18.56
N TYR A 160 8.78 24.73 -18.31
CA TYR A 160 10.20 24.62 -18.63
C TYR A 160 10.49 24.96 -20.10
N ILE A 161 9.72 24.39 -21.04
CA ILE A 161 9.88 24.65 -22.47
C ILE A 161 9.52 26.08 -22.83
N ALA A 162 8.41 26.61 -22.27
CA ALA A 162 7.92 27.96 -22.60
C ALA A 162 8.87 29.06 -22.13
N PHE A 163 9.53 28.88 -20.99
CA PHE A 163 10.38 29.89 -20.35
C PHE A 163 11.88 29.56 -20.41
N GLN A 164 12.26 28.48 -21.09
CA GLN A 164 13.65 28.03 -21.22
C GLN A 164 14.40 27.99 -19.88
N LEU A 165 13.78 27.34 -18.89
CA LEU A 165 14.38 27.18 -17.57
C LEU A 165 15.64 26.31 -17.64
N ASP A 166 16.47 26.42 -16.60
CA ASP A 166 17.61 25.52 -16.42
C ASP A 166 17.16 24.12 -16.06
N ASP A 167 17.86 23.09 -16.57
CA ASP A 167 17.55 21.66 -16.33
C ASP A 167 17.56 21.33 -14.84
N THR A 168 18.50 21.89 -14.09
CA THR A 168 18.64 21.67 -12.64
C THR A 168 17.43 22.22 -11.88
N ALA A 169 16.96 23.41 -12.27
CA ALA A 169 15.76 24.02 -11.69
C ALA A 169 14.51 23.17 -11.98
N MET A 170 14.33 22.73 -13.23
CA MET A 170 13.24 21.86 -13.62
C MET A 170 13.20 20.57 -12.78
N ILE A 171 14.33 19.85 -12.70
CA ILE A 171 14.46 18.60 -11.97
C ILE A 171 14.16 18.81 -10.47
N THR A 172 14.67 19.88 -9.88
CA THR A 172 14.44 20.21 -8.46
C THR A 172 12.96 20.50 -8.17
N ILE A 173 12.31 21.30 -9.03
CA ILE A 173 10.89 21.62 -8.88
C ILE A 173 10.03 20.37 -9.05
N CYS A 174 10.28 19.54 -10.05
CA CYS A 174 9.56 18.28 -10.26
C CYS A 174 9.71 17.33 -9.06
N THR A 175 10.94 17.19 -8.53
CA THR A 175 11.20 16.38 -7.33
C THR A 175 10.49 16.93 -6.10
N GLY A 176 10.48 18.24 -5.92
CA GLY A 176 9.78 18.92 -4.84
C GLY A 176 8.28 18.67 -4.87
N VAL A 177 7.65 18.86 -6.03
CA VAL A 177 6.21 18.64 -6.21
C VAL A 177 5.84 17.18 -5.98
N MET A 178 6.57 16.24 -6.58
CA MET A 178 6.34 14.80 -6.38
C MET A 178 6.45 14.39 -4.90
N GLY A 179 7.43 14.94 -4.19
CA GLY A 179 7.59 14.68 -2.75
C GLY A 179 6.46 15.27 -1.91
N ILE A 180 5.99 16.48 -2.23
CA ILE A 180 4.85 17.10 -1.54
C ILE A 180 3.57 16.28 -1.73
N VAL A 181 3.24 15.90 -2.98
CA VAL A 181 2.06 15.06 -3.24
C VAL A 181 2.21 13.70 -2.56
N GLY A 182 3.39 13.09 -2.59
CA GLY A 182 3.69 11.86 -1.87
C GLY A 182 3.47 11.99 -0.35
N LEU A 183 3.95 13.06 0.28
CA LEU A 183 3.73 13.34 1.70
C LEU A 183 2.24 13.60 2.02
N MET A 184 1.51 14.29 1.13
CA MET A 184 0.06 14.45 1.27
C MET A 184 -0.66 13.10 1.20
N MET A 185 -0.22 12.18 0.36
CA MET A 185 -0.77 10.82 0.30
C MET A 185 -0.46 10.03 1.57
N VAL A 186 0.76 10.13 2.11
CA VAL A 186 1.13 9.55 3.42
C VAL A 186 0.24 10.13 4.52
N HIS A 187 0.08 11.45 4.55
CA HIS A 187 -0.80 12.13 5.49
C HIS A 187 -2.24 11.57 5.46
N ARG A 188 -2.81 11.43 4.28
CA ARG A 188 -4.16 10.84 4.09
C ARG A 188 -4.23 9.38 4.54
N THR A 189 -3.18 8.59 4.26
CA THR A 189 -3.10 7.17 4.61
C THR A 189 -2.94 6.96 6.12
N CYS A 190 -2.35 7.94 6.82
CA CYS A 190 -2.14 7.90 8.26
C CYS A 190 -3.39 8.22 9.10
N GLN A 191 -4.50 8.61 8.48
CA GLN A 191 -5.74 8.86 9.22
C GLN A 191 -6.42 7.54 9.66
N PRO A 192 -7.01 7.49 10.88
CA PRO A 192 -6.95 8.45 11.97
C PRO A 192 -5.56 8.52 12.62
N TYR A 193 -5.19 9.69 13.13
CA TYR A 193 -3.87 9.91 13.72
C TYR A 193 -3.71 9.31 15.09
N ASN A 194 -2.54 8.71 15.31
CA ASN A 194 -1.95 8.44 16.61
C ASN A 194 -0.62 9.21 16.76
N THR A 195 0.00 9.13 17.94
CA THR A 195 1.25 9.85 18.22
C THR A 195 2.39 9.42 17.28
N ILE A 196 2.50 8.11 17.00
CA ILE A 196 3.54 7.54 16.12
C ILE A 196 3.40 8.11 14.71
N ARG A 197 2.19 8.14 14.16
CA ARG A 197 1.91 8.66 12.81
C ARG A 197 2.18 10.15 12.69
N LYS A 198 1.85 10.94 13.74
CA LYS A 198 2.16 12.37 13.77
C LYS A 198 3.67 12.61 13.74
N VAL A 199 4.41 11.93 14.60
CA VAL A 199 5.88 12.02 14.65
C VAL A 199 6.49 11.58 13.33
N MET A 200 6.03 10.47 12.76
CA MET A 200 6.49 9.97 11.48
C MET A 200 6.34 11.03 10.37
N ILE A 201 5.17 11.65 10.22
CA ILE A 201 4.93 12.66 9.18
C ILE A 201 5.83 13.86 9.37
N VAL A 202 6.01 14.36 10.60
CA VAL A 202 6.90 15.49 10.89
C VAL A 202 8.35 15.15 10.52
N VAL A 203 8.84 14.00 10.96
CA VAL A 203 10.21 13.54 10.66
C VAL A 203 10.41 13.37 9.15
N LEU A 204 9.48 12.73 8.45
CA LEU A 204 9.57 12.54 6.99
C LEU A 204 9.52 13.87 6.24
N SER A 205 8.71 14.82 6.68
CA SER A 205 8.65 16.15 6.07
C SER A 205 9.97 16.92 6.26
N VAL A 206 10.55 16.85 7.46
CA VAL A 206 11.85 17.49 7.73
C VAL A 206 12.96 16.82 6.91
N LEU A 207 13.01 15.49 6.88
CA LEU A 207 13.98 14.74 6.07
C LEU A 207 13.87 15.08 4.59
N PHE A 208 12.65 15.20 4.08
CA PHE A 208 12.40 15.55 2.69
C PHE A 208 12.90 16.97 2.37
N VAL A 209 12.61 17.96 3.21
CA VAL A 209 13.06 19.34 3.03
C VAL A 209 14.59 19.44 3.07
N LEU A 210 15.23 18.79 4.05
CA LEU A 210 16.71 18.75 4.14
C LEU A 210 17.33 18.09 2.90
N SER A 211 16.74 17.01 2.42
CA SER A 211 17.21 16.33 1.21
C SER A 211 17.02 17.17 -0.04
N LEU A 212 15.93 17.92 -0.14
CA LEU A 212 15.68 18.82 -1.26
C LEU A 212 16.70 19.96 -1.29
N ILE A 213 17.03 20.54 -0.15
CA ILE A 213 18.09 21.57 -0.03
C ILE A 213 19.44 21.01 -0.49
N HIS A 214 19.78 19.80 -0.03
CA HIS A 214 21.06 19.17 -0.42
C HIS A 214 21.14 18.85 -1.91
N ILE A 215 20.04 18.47 -2.55
CA ILE A 215 19.96 18.21 -4.00
C ILE A 215 20.05 19.51 -4.80
N SER A 216 19.51 20.62 -4.27
CA SER A 216 19.51 21.92 -4.93
C SER A 216 20.84 22.67 -4.79
N GLU A 217 21.71 22.29 -3.85
CA GLU A 217 23.06 22.86 -3.76
C GLU A 217 23.93 22.37 -4.92
N PRO A 218 24.41 23.26 -5.80
CA PRO A 218 25.39 22.87 -6.83
C PRO A 218 26.62 22.31 -6.12
N THR A 219 26.96 21.06 -6.40
CA THR A 219 28.24 20.46 -5.98
C THR A 219 29.36 21.37 -6.44
N ARG A 220 29.92 22.16 -5.52
CA ARG A 220 31.19 22.88 -5.73
C ARG A 220 32.30 21.82 -5.80
N HIS A 221 32.59 21.39 -7.00
CA HIS A 221 33.86 20.71 -7.36
C HIS A 221 34.58 21.51 -8.43
#